data_611566794255850acc2b95b2104c3272
#
_entry.id   611566794255850acc2b95b2104c3272
#
_cell.length_a   1.000
_cell.length_b   1.000
_cell.length_c   1.000
_cell.angle_alpha   90.00
_cell.angle_beta   90.00
_cell.angle_gamma   90.00
#
_symmetry.space_group_name_H-M   'P 1'
#
loop_
_entity.id
_entity.type
_entity.pdbx_description
1 polymer ?
#
loop_
_entity_poly.entity_id
_entity_poly.type
_entity_poly.pdbx_seq_one_letter_code
_entity_poly.pdbx_strand_id
1 'polypeptide(L)'
;GIGALAYTQMATPSGNSGNSTIGVIDTSRMMSQDNPIYISAAQEYMSYQSQLQQETQAKIDAAQDDATKQKLAEEARQNLAKKDQEIAKSVQDKAMEAAKAVGDAKGLSVVMTKDTVLYGGVDITDQVLKKLATDAKK
;
A
#
# COMPACT_ATOMS: atom_id res chain seq x y z
N GLY A 1 21.66 12.42 13.04
CA GLY A 1 21.69 12.28 12.32
C GLY A 1 21.80 12.25 12.57
N ILE A 2 21.56 11.99 13.05
CA ILE A 2 21.67 11.77 12.50
C ILE A 2 22.10 11.86 12.45
N GLY A 3 22.56 11.70 13.31
CA GLY A 3 22.92 11.58 12.60
C GLY A 3 23.37 11.97 12.71
N ALA A 4 23.18 12.20 13.22
CA ALA A 4 23.57 12.37 12.56
C ALA A 4 23.94 12.64 12.47
N LEU A 5 23.67 12.66 12.99
CA LEU A 5 23.99 12.74 12.22
C LEU A 5 24.26 12.80 11.87
N ALA A 6 24.44 12.98 12.27
CA ALA A 6 24.69 12.95 11.34
C ALA A 6 24.87 13.12 10.99
N TYR A 7 24.93 12.92 11.04
CA TYR A 7 25.07 13.01 10.07
C TYR A 7 25.26 13.44 9.63
N THR A 8 25.05 13.91 9.92
CA THR A 8 25.20 14.25 8.99
C THR A 8 25.47 14.54 8.58
N GLN A 9 25.63 14.79 8.54
CA GLN A 9 25.96 15.00 7.61
C GLN A 9 26.16 15.19 7.02
N MET A 10 26.37 15.59 7.16
CA MET A 10 26.53 15.86 6.21
C MET A 10 26.54 16.13 5.52
N ALA A 11 26.76 16.20 5.40
CA ALA A 11 26.67 16.61 4.53
C ALA A 11 26.48 17.09 3.91
N THR A 12 26.45 17.27 3.54
CA THR A 12 26.14 17.86 2.90
C THR A 12 26.06 18.54 2.47
N PRO A 13 26.32 18.67 2.00
CA PRO A 13 26.09 19.45 1.53
C PRO A 13 25.71 20.19 1.22
N SER A 14 26.01 19.75 0.87
CA SER A 14 25.65 20.68 0.45
C SER A 14 24.95 21.36 1.13
N GLY A 15 25.55 21.61 1.54
CA GLY A 15 24.93 22.34 2.44
C GLY A 15 23.63 22.80 2.16
N ASN A 16 22.93 22.14 1.96
CA ASN A 16 21.58 22.56 1.85
C ASN A 16 20.98 22.69 3.21
N SER A 17 21.43 23.65 3.93
CA SER A 17 20.82 23.96 5.19
C SER A 17 19.35 24.25 4.94
N GLY A 18 18.49 23.63 5.66
CA GLY A 18 17.06 23.75 5.49
C GLY A 18 16.41 22.71 4.59
N ASN A 19 17.21 21.96 3.83
CA ASN A 19 16.64 20.88 3.04
C ASN A 19 16.66 19.59 3.84
N SER A 20 15.51 18.99 3.95
CA SER A 20 15.38 17.71 4.61
C SER A 20 15.73 16.58 3.62
N THR A 21 16.42 15.57 4.14
CA THR A 21 16.69 14.35 3.37
C THR A 21 15.67 13.25 3.67
N ILE A 22 14.71 13.56 4.53
CA ILE A 22 13.66 12.61 4.93
C ILE A 22 12.35 13.03 4.32
N GLY A 23 11.74 12.12 3.56
CA GLY A 23 10.39 12.31 3.08
C GLY A 23 9.39 11.63 3.99
N VAL A 24 8.18 12.16 4.09
CA VAL A 24 7.12 11.55 4.88
C VAL A 24 5.87 11.37 4.03
N ILE A 25 5.15 10.29 4.31
CA ILE A 25 3.91 9.94 3.62
C ILE A 25 2.81 9.78 4.65
N ASP A 26 1.66 10.39 4.38
CA ASP A 26 0.46 10.24 5.20
C ASP A 26 -0.26 8.95 4.76
N THR A 27 -0.15 7.90 5.59
CA THR A 27 -0.73 6.60 5.27
C THR A 27 -2.25 6.64 5.23
N SER A 28 -2.89 7.55 5.97
CA SER A 28 -4.35 7.64 5.93
C SER A 28 -4.84 8.10 4.55
N ARG A 29 -4.10 8.99 3.89
CA ARG A 29 -4.42 9.40 2.53
C ARG A 29 -4.13 8.31 1.51
N MET A 30 -3.09 7.49 1.77
CA MET A 30 -2.75 6.37 0.90
C MET A 30 -3.84 5.28 0.93
N MET A 31 -4.60 5.21 2.01
CA MET A 31 -5.71 4.26 2.19
C MET A 31 -7.06 4.95 2.05
N SER A 32 -7.14 5.93 1.17
CA SER A 32 -8.36 6.69 0.94
C SER A 32 -8.68 6.76 -0.54
N GLN A 33 -9.78 7.42 -0.86
CA GLN A 33 -10.16 7.65 -2.26
C GLN A 33 -9.16 8.52 -3.02
N ASP A 34 -8.22 9.15 -2.31
CA ASP A 34 -7.15 9.92 -2.95
C ASP A 34 -6.18 9.01 -3.70
N ASN A 35 -6.17 7.72 -3.38
CA ASN A 35 -5.26 6.75 -4.01
C ASN A 35 -6.05 5.85 -4.96
N PRO A 36 -5.94 6.04 -6.28
CA PRO A 36 -6.67 5.21 -7.25
C PRO A 36 -6.30 3.73 -7.20
N ILE A 37 -5.07 3.41 -6.77
CA ILE A 37 -4.66 2.02 -6.62
C ILE A 37 -5.41 1.38 -5.46
N TYR A 38 -5.61 2.12 -4.38
CA TYR A 38 -6.38 1.65 -3.24
C TYR A 38 -7.85 1.39 -3.62
N ILE A 39 -8.44 2.32 -4.39
CA ILE A 39 -9.82 2.18 -4.85
C ILE A 39 -9.97 0.97 -5.77
N SER A 40 -9.04 0.80 -6.71
CA SER A 40 -9.04 -0.37 -7.61
C SER A 40 -8.92 -1.67 -6.83
N ALA A 41 -8.06 -1.68 -5.81
CA ALA A 41 -7.86 -2.85 -4.97
C ALA A 41 -9.14 -3.20 -4.20
N ALA A 42 -9.82 -2.19 -3.66
CA ALA A 42 -11.08 -2.40 -2.94
C ALA A 42 -12.14 -2.98 -3.87
N GLN A 43 -12.22 -2.49 -5.09
CA GLN A 43 -13.14 -3.00 -6.10
C GLN A 43 -12.82 -4.44 -6.48
N GLU A 44 -11.55 -4.74 -6.66
CA GLU A 44 -11.09 -6.09 -6.98
C GLU A 44 -11.46 -7.07 -5.86
N TYR A 45 -11.24 -6.67 -4.62
CA TYR A 45 -11.58 -7.50 -3.46
C TYR A 45 -13.08 -7.76 -3.41
N MET A 46 -13.89 -6.72 -3.57
CA MET A 46 -15.35 -6.85 -3.52
C MET A 46 -15.87 -7.74 -4.65
N SER A 47 -15.33 -7.60 -5.84
CA SER A 47 -15.71 -8.45 -6.99
C SER A 47 -15.37 -9.91 -6.74
N TYR A 48 -14.17 -10.15 -6.23
CA TYR A 48 -13.73 -11.50 -5.90
C TYR A 48 -14.61 -12.12 -4.82
N GLN A 49 -14.89 -11.35 -3.77
CA GLN A 49 -15.75 -11.81 -2.67
C GLN A 49 -17.13 -12.19 -3.16
N SER A 50 -17.73 -11.35 -3.99
CA SER A 50 -19.06 -11.59 -4.53
C SER A 50 -19.09 -12.86 -5.39
N GLN A 51 -18.12 -12.99 -6.30
CA GLN A 51 -18.05 -14.14 -7.18
C GLN A 51 -17.79 -15.43 -6.39
N LEU A 52 -16.88 -15.37 -5.43
CA LEU A 52 -16.56 -16.52 -4.58
C LEU A 52 -17.79 -16.97 -3.79
N GLN A 53 -18.54 -16.00 -3.25
CA GLN A 53 -19.76 -16.30 -2.50
C GLN A 53 -20.78 -17.01 -3.35
N GLN A 54 -21.00 -16.53 -4.59
CA GLN A 54 -21.95 -17.16 -5.51
C GLN A 54 -21.52 -18.58 -5.88
N GLU A 55 -20.25 -18.75 -6.22
CA GLU A 55 -19.71 -20.07 -6.60
C GLU A 55 -19.77 -21.04 -5.43
N THR A 56 -19.41 -20.58 -4.24
CA THR A 56 -19.41 -21.40 -3.05
C THR A 56 -20.83 -21.81 -2.68
N GLN A 57 -21.79 -20.90 -2.77
CA GLN A 57 -23.18 -21.20 -2.45
C GLN A 57 -23.73 -22.27 -3.42
N ALA A 58 -23.40 -22.14 -4.71
CA ALA A 58 -23.83 -23.14 -5.70
C ALA A 58 -23.26 -24.54 -5.37
N LYS A 59 -22.00 -24.60 -4.96
CA LYS A 59 -21.37 -25.86 -4.58
C LYS A 59 -21.98 -26.43 -3.31
N ILE A 60 -22.29 -25.59 -2.33
CA ILE A 60 -22.91 -26.00 -1.08
C ILE A 60 -24.30 -26.55 -1.35
N ASP A 61 -25.08 -25.86 -2.21
CA ASP A 61 -26.41 -26.30 -2.56
C ASP A 61 -26.41 -27.66 -3.25
N ALA A 62 -25.34 -27.98 -3.99
CA ALA A 62 -25.21 -29.26 -4.69
C ALA A 62 -24.61 -30.35 -3.77
N ALA A 63 -24.05 -29.99 -2.63
CA ALA A 63 -23.39 -30.97 -1.74
C ALA A 63 -24.42 -31.80 -1.00
N GLN A 64 -24.08 -33.08 -0.79
CA GLN A 64 -25.00 -34.04 -0.20
C GLN A 64 -24.95 -34.09 1.32
N ASP A 65 -23.81 -33.79 1.92
CA ASP A 65 -23.63 -33.93 3.37
C ASP A 65 -23.04 -32.66 4.00
N ASP A 66 -23.22 -32.57 5.31
CA ASP A 66 -22.81 -31.38 6.07
C ASP A 66 -21.28 -31.24 6.12
N ALA A 67 -20.56 -32.34 6.16
CA ALA A 67 -19.09 -32.30 6.19
C ALA A 67 -18.55 -31.64 4.93
N THR A 68 -19.10 -32.00 3.77
CA THR A 68 -18.70 -31.38 2.48
C THR A 68 -19.05 -29.90 2.47
N LYS A 69 -20.25 -29.54 2.95
CA LYS A 69 -20.67 -28.12 3.02
C LYS A 69 -19.73 -27.30 3.89
N GLN A 70 -19.34 -27.83 5.05
CA GLN A 70 -18.41 -27.15 5.94
C GLN A 70 -17.04 -26.98 5.32
N LYS A 71 -16.57 -28.01 4.63
CA LYS A 71 -15.28 -27.97 3.93
C LYS A 71 -15.28 -26.89 2.85
N LEU A 72 -16.36 -26.80 2.07
CA LEU A 72 -16.50 -25.81 1.01
C LEU A 72 -16.50 -24.38 1.58
N ALA A 73 -17.20 -24.18 2.69
CA ALA A 73 -17.25 -22.89 3.36
C ALA A 73 -15.87 -22.50 3.89
N GLU A 74 -15.12 -23.47 4.45
CA GLU A 74 -13.78 -23.21 4.98
C GLU A 74 -12.79 -22.91 3.86
N GLU A 75 -12.86 -23.64 2.77
CA GLU A 75 -12.02 -23.35 1.60
C GLU A 75 -12.27 -21.95 1.06
N ALA A 76 -13.55 -21.54 1.03
CA ALA A 76 -13.90 -20.19 0.57
C ALA A 76 -13.29 -19.11 1.47
N ARG A 77 -13.35 -19.32 2.79
CA ARG A 77 -12.75 -18.37 3.73
C ARG A 77 -11.24 -18.28 3.54
N GLN A 78 -10.58 -19.42 3.36
CA GLN A 78 -9.14 -19.45 3.13
C GLN A 78 -8.78 -18.76 1.82
N ASN A 79 -9.56 -18.98 0.76
CA ASN A 79 -9.31 -18.34 -0.52
C ASN A 79 -9.50 -16.83 -0.45
N LEU A 80 -10.51 -16.38 0.30
CA LEU A 80 -10.75 -14.95 0.47
C LEU A 80 -9.61 -14.30 1.26
N ALA A 81 -9.15 -14.94 2.32
CA ALA A 81 -8.03 -14.44 3.12
C ALA A 81 -6.75 -14.35 2.28
N LYS A 82 -6.50 -15.35 1.46
CA LYS A 82 -5.35 -15.39 0.57
C LYS A 82 -5.42 -14.25 -0.45
N LYS A 83 -6.60 -14.04 -1.04
CA LYS A 83 -6.79 -12.97 -2.02
C LYS A 83 -6.57 -11.59 -1.37
N ASP A 84 -7.07 -11.42 -0.15
CA ASP A 84 -6.88 -10.18 0.60
C ASP A 84 -5.39 -9.89 0.79
N GLN A 85 -4.60 -10.90 1.18
CA GLN A 85 -3.16 -10.75 1.36
C GLN A 85 -2.46 -10.40 0.04
N GLU A 86 -2.85 -11.04 -1.06
CA GLU A 86 -2.27 -10.79 -2.37
C GLU A 86 -2.53 -9.34 -2.81
N ILE A 87 -3.77 -8.88 -2.62
CA ILE A 87 -4.16 -7.52 -2.98
C ILE A 87 -3.41 -6.51 -2.12
N ALA A 88 -3.37 -6.74 -0.80
CA ALA A 88 -2.68 -5.85 0.14
C ALA A 88 -1.20 -5.74 -0.21
N LYS A 89 -0.56 -6.87 -0.53
CA LYS A 89 0.85 -6.87 -0.92
C LYS A 89 1.07 -6.07 -2.21
N SER A 90 0.18 -6.24 -3.18
CA SER A 90 0.27 -5.51 -4.46
C SER A 90 0.15 -4.00 -4.24
N VAL A 91 -0.81 -3.57 -3.40
CA VAL A 91 -0.97 -2.15 -3.09
C VAL A 91 0.27 -1.61 -2.40
N GLN A 92 0.79 -2.34 -1.42
CA GLN A 92 1.98 -1.95 -0.68
C GLN A 92 3.20 -1.85 -1.60
N ASP A 93 3.41 -2.85 -2.46
CA ASP A 93 4.55 -2.87 -3.37
C ASP A 93 4.50 -1.67 -4.32
N LYS A 94 3.33 -1.35 -4.85
CA LYS A 94 3.17 -0.19 -5.74
C LYS A 94 3.42 1.13 -5.01
N ALA A 95 2.94 1.23 -3.77
CA ALA A 95 3.16 2.42 -2.95
C ALA A 95 4.65 2.60 -2.65
N MET A 96 5.35 1.51 -2.33
CA MET A 96 6.79 1.57 -2.06
C MET A 96 7.57 1.96 -3.31
N GLU A 97 7.20 1.42 -4.45
CA GLU A 97 7.83 1.75 -5.74
C GLU A 97 7.65 3.23 -6.07
N ALA A 98 6.43 3.74 -5.89
CA ALA A 98 6.14 5.15 -6.16
C ALA A 98 6.90 6.05 -5.17
N ALA A 99 6.94 5.66 -3.89
CA ALA A 99 7.66 6.42 -2.87
C ALA A 99 9.17 6.48 -3.20
N LYS A 100 9.72 5.34 -3.63
CA LYS A 100 11.13 5.28 -4.02
C LYS A 100 11.40 6.20 -5.21
N ALA A 101 10.54 6.16 -6.22
CA ALA A 101 10.70 7.00 -7.41
C ALA A 101 10.66 8.49 -7.06
N VAL A 102 9.70 8.89 -6.22
CA VAL A 102 9.59 10.29 -5.79
C VAL A 102 10.77 10.69 -4.91
N GLY A 103 11.16 9.80 -3.99
CA GLY A 103 12.31 10.03 -3.11
C GLY A 103 13.59 10.23 -3.90
N ASP A 104 13.84 9.36 -4.87
CA ASP A 104 15.02 9.45 -5.74
C ASP A 104 15.01 10.76 -6.53
N ALA A 105 13.86 11.13 -7.09
CA ALA A 105 13.74 12.35 -7.89
C ALA A 105 13.99 13.62 -7.05
N LYS A 106 13.67 13.57 -5.76
CA LYS A 106 13.84 14.71 -4.86
C LYS A 106 15.18 14.66 -4.10
N GLY A 107 15.97 13.60 -4.29
CA GLY A 107 17.25 13.45 -3.60
C GLY A 107 17.09 13.11 -2.13
N LEU A 108 16.00 12.46 -1.75
CA LEU A 108 15.77 12.09 -0.37
C LEU A 108 16.52 10.81 -0.02
N SER A 109 17.02 10.73 1.20
CA SER A 109 17.76 9.55 1.68
C SER A 109 16.82 8.45 2.13
N VAL A 110 15.67 8.83 2.68
CA VAL A 110 14.71 7.88 3.25
C VAL A 110 13.31 8.47 3.15
N VAL A 111 12.34 7.59 3.03
CA VAL A 111 10.92 7.96 3.09
C VAL A 111 10.29 7.15 4.21
N MET A 112 9.60 7.82 5.10
CA MET A 112 8.97 7.22 6.29
C MET A 112 7.50 7.55 6.32
N THR A 113 6.74 6.80 7.09
CA THR A 113 5.34 7.13 7.33
C THR A 113 5.26 8.30 8.32
N LYS A 114 4.29 9.16 8.10
CA LYS A 114 4.15 10.41 8.87
C LYS A 114 4.01 10.15 10.37
N ASP A 115 3.30 9.09 10.74
CA ASP A 115 3.05 8.75 12.14
C ASP A 115 4.30 8.24 12.88
N THR A 116 5.34 7.85 12.15
CA THR A 116 6.60 7.41 12.78
C THR A 116 7.61 8.56 12.93
N VAL A 117 7.31 9.73 12.37
CA VAL A 117 8.20 10.89 12.43
C VAL A 117 7.65 11.89 13.42
N LEU A 118 8.38 12.11 14.53
CA LEU A 118 7.93 13.00 15.56
C LEU A 118 7.94 14.46 15.09
N TYR A 119 8.93 14.82 14.28
CA TYR A 119 9.11 16.21 13.86
C TYR A 119 9.92 16.26 12.57
N GLY A 120 9.54 17.16 11.67
CA GLY A 120 10.30 17.43 10.46
C GLY A 120 9.99 16.51 9.30
N GLY A 121 10.84 16.60 8.28
CA GLY A 121 10.64 15.84 7.07
C GLY A 121 9.88 16.63 6.01
N VAL A 122 9.93 16.15 4.80
CA VAL A 122 9.24 16.74 3.64
C VAL A 122 8.05 15.83 3.30
N ASP A 123 6.85 16.39 3.35
CA ASP A 123 5.65 15.63 3.00
C ASP A 123 5.60 15.44 1.48
N ILE A 124 5.71 14.20 1.03
CA ILE A 124 5.70 13.85 -0.40
C ILE A 124 4.43 13.11 -0.79
N THR A 125 3.41 13.10 0.07
CA THR A 125 2.18 12.35 -0.15
C THR A 125 1.53 12.70 -1.49
N ASP A 126 1.38 13.99 -1.80
CA ASP A 126 0.75 14.41 -3.05
C ASP A 126 1.51 13.91 -4.28
N GLN A 127 2.83 13.99 -4.24
CA GLN A 127 3.66 13.53 -5.36
C GLN A 127 3.56 12.02 -5.54
N VAL A 128 3.53 11.28 -4.45
CA VAL A 128 3.39 9.81 -4.49
C VAL A 128 2.02 9.43 -5.04
N LEU A 129 0.96 10.10 -4.59
CA LEU A 129 -0.39 9.85 -5.09
C LEU A 129 -0.48 10.15 -6.58
N LYS A 130 0.14 11.25 -7.01
CA LYS A 130 0.17 11.61 -8.42
C LYS A 130 0.92 10.56 -9.25
N LYS A 131 2.03 10.05 -8.73
CA LYS A 131 2.80 9.00 -9.39
C LYS A 131 1.98 7.73 -9.54
N LEU A 132 1.27 7.34 -8.48
CA LEU A 132 0.38 6.17 -8.52
C LEU A 132 -0.73 6.35 -9.56
N ALA A 133 -1.32 7.53 -9.63
CA ALA A 133 -2.37 7.81 -10.60
C ALA A 133 -1.84 7.75 -12.03
N THR A 134 -0.63 8.28 -12.26
CA THR A 134 0.00 8.24 -13.57
C THR A 134 0.33 6.81 -13.99
N ASP A 135 0.90 6.03 -13.07
CA ASP A 135 1.29 4.64 -13.35
C ASP A 135 0.06 3.76 -13.60
N ALA A 136 -1.05 4.05 -12.93
CA ALA A 136 -2.29 3.30 -13.09
C ALA A 136 -2.89 3.42 -14.49
N LYS A 137 -2.52 4.47 -15.23
CA LYS A 137 -3.03 4.72 -16.58
C LYS A 137 -2.22 4.03 -17.68
N LYS A 138 -1.09 3.42 -17.32
CA LYS A 138 -0.22 2.74 -18.29
C LYS A 138 -0.68 1.35 -18.64
#